data_c5b4713f71d62e05257bf4acf25572f0
#
_entry.id   c5b4713f71d62e05257bf4acf25572f0
#
_cell.length_a   1.000
_cell.length_b   1.000
_cell.length_c   1.000
_cell.angle_alpha   90.00
_cell.angle_beta   90.00
_cell.angle_gamma   90.00
#
_symmetry.space_group_name_H-M   'P 1'
#
loop_
_entity.id
_entity.type
_entity.pdbx_description
1 polymer ?
#
loop_
_entity_poly.entity_id
_entity_poly.type
_entity_poly.pdbx_seq_one_letter_code
_entity_poly.pdbx_strand_id
1 'polypeptide(L)'
;VYSMVQEMCANSIEHANSDKRKKNWLFAVYYDVDKVIFTMTDIGEGILSTLKKKAVQLFQDAISFKDEVLTLDGIFDKKYQSSTLDTNRNKGLPKIKEINSEQYVENLKVITNRVFLDFSNPKNSKKLDHKLKGTFYYWELTKKSIERWQTRNI
;
A
#
# COMPACT_ATOMS: atom_id res chain seq x y z
N VAL A 1 -8.94 -10.37 2.04
CA VAL A 1 -7.48 -10.61 2.14
C VAL A 1 -6.88 -11.00 0.79
N TYR A 2 -7.44 -12.00 0.08
CA TYR A 2 -6.92 -12.46 -1.21
C TYR A 2 -6.76 -11.32 -2.24
N SER A 3 -7.81 -10.52 -2.45
CA SER A 3 -7.76 -9.36 -3.36
C SER A 3 -6.71 -8.33 -2.96
N MET A 4 -6.50 -8.11 -1.66
CA MET A 4 -5.47 -7.21 -1.14
C MET A 4 -4.06 -7.70 -1.51
N VAL A 5 -3.79 -8.99 -1.32
CA VAL A 5 -2.50 -9.60 -1.70
C VAL A 5 -2.29 -9.54 -3.21
N GLN A 6 -3.33 -9.82 -4.01
CA GLN A 6 -3.26 -9.69 -5.46
C GLN A 6 -2.88 -8.27 -5.91
N GLU A 7 -3.48 -7.22 -5.30
CA GLU A 7 -3.16 -5.83 -5.61
C GLU A 7 -1.72 -5.46 -5.21
N MET A 8 -1.26 -5.94 -4.05
CA MET A 8 0.13 -5.74 -3.63
C MET A 8 1.11 -6.43 -4.60
N CYS A 9 0.84 -7.67 -5.03
CA CYS A 9 1.64 -8.38 -6.02
C CYS A 9 1.61 -7.66 -7.38
N ALA A 10 0.44 -7.21 -7.85
CA ALA A 10 0.31 -6.49 -9.10
C ALA A 10 1.14 -5.19 -9.08
N ASN A 11 1.07 -4.42 -7.99
CA ASN A 11 1.89 -3.22 -7.82
C ASN A 11 3.38 -3.53 -7.85
N SER A 12 3.81 -4.63 -7.21
CA SER A 12 5.21 -5.06 -7.22
C SER A 12 5.68 -5.46 -8.63
N ILE A 13 4.83 -6.14 -9.41
CA ILE A 13 5.14 -6.56 -10.78
C ILE A 13 5.19 -5.36 -11.73
N GLU A 14 4.25 -4.43 -11.62
CA GLU A 14 4.14 -3.30 -12.54
C GLU A 14 5.16 -2.20 -12.25
N HIS A 15 5.46 -1.95 -10.98
CA HIS A 15 6.11 -0.71 -10.55
C HIS A 15 7.41 -0.90 -9.77
N ALA A 16 7.72 -2.12 -9.31
CA ALA A 16 8.83 -2.32 -8.40
C ALA A 16 10.21 -2.08 -9.04
N ASN A 17 10.39 -2.33 -10.33
CA ASN A 17 11.68 -2.10 -10.99
C ASN A 17 11.52 -1.90 -12.50
N SER A 18 12.31 -0.98 -13.07
CA SER A 18 12.45 -0.81 -14.52
C SER A 18 13.18 -1.98 -15.20
N ASP A 19 14.02 -2.71 -14.46
CA ASP A 19 14.65 -3.94 -14.94
C ASP A 19 13.71 -5.13 -14.75
N LYS A 20 13.13 -5.62 -15.85
CA LYS A 20 12.19 -6.75 -15.88
C LYS A 20 12.69 -8.03 -15.20
N ARG A 21 14.01 -8.17 -15.00
CA ARG A 21 14.65 -9.36 -14.42
C ARG A 21 14.72 -9.37 -12.89
N LYS A 22 14.37 -8.25 -12.21
CA LYS A 22 14.54 -8.09 -10.75
C LYS A 22 13.25 -7.69 -10.04
N LYS A 23 12.12 -8.27 -10.44
CA LYS A 23 10.83 -8.05 -9.78
C LYS A 23 10.66 -9.03 -8.62
N ASN A 24 11.39 -8.81 -7.54
CA ASN A 24 11.36 -9.67 -6.38
C ASN A 24 10.46 -9.08 -5.30
N TRP A 25 9.64 -9.93 -4.74
CA TRP A 25 8.86 -9.66 -3.53
C TRP A 25 8.98 -10.84 -2.58
N LEU A 26 8.85 -10.56 -1.31
CA LEU A 26 8.83 -11.54 -0.23
C LEU A 26 7.50 -11.42 0.52
N PHE A 27 6.88 -12.56 0.76
CA PHE A 27 5.68 -12.68 1.58
C PHE A 27 5.99 -13.58 2.75
N ALA A 28 5.67 -13.13 3.97
CA ALA A 28 5.86 -13.92 5.17
C ALA A 28 4.60 -13.94 6.03
N VAL A 29 4.39 -15.05 6.72
CA VAL A 29 3.26 -15.28 7.62
C VAL A 29 3.80 -15.75 8.96
N TYR A 30 3.33 -15.14 10.02
CA TYR A 30 3.65 -15.53 11.39
C TYR A 30 2.35 -15.80 12.17
N TYR A 31 2.31 -16.92 12.85
CA TYR A 31 1.16 -17.34 13.67
C TYR A 31 1.45 -17.01 15.13
N ASP A 32 0.54 -16.28 15.75
CA ASP A 32 0.51 -16.00 17.18
C ASP A 32 -0.78 -16.62 17.78
N VAL A 33 -0.89 -16.60 19.11
CA VAL A 33 -2.02 -17.23 19.83
C VAL A 33 -3.38 -16.65 19.38
N ASP A 34 -3.46 -15.32 19.21
CA ASP A 34 -4.72 -14.61 18.96
C ASP A 34 -4.81 -13.99 17.56
N LYS A 35 -3.77 -14.12 16.75
CA LYS A 35 -3.69 -13.47 15.44
C LYS A 35 -2.74 -14.15 14.48
N VAL A 36 -2.94 -13.87 13.21
CA VAL A 36 -1.99 -14.18 12.15
C VAL A 36 -1.44 -12.86 11.61
N ILE A 37 -0.12 -12.74 11.61
CA ILE A 37 0.57 -11.56 11.11
C ILE A 37 1.07 -11.86 9.69
N PHE A 38 0.83 -10.93 8.81
CA PHE A 38 1.30 -11.00 7.43
C PHE A 38 2.22 -9.84 7.14
N THR A 39 3.27 -10.10 6.41
CA THR A 39 4.11 -9.06 5.83
C THR A 39 4.35 -9.33 4.36
N MET A 40 4.43 -8.27 3.58
CA MET A 40 4.83 -8.33 2.19
C MET A 40 5.78 -7.18 1.89
N THR A 41 6.86 -7.47 1.21
CA THR A 41 7.82 -6.44 0.79
C THR A 41 8.26 -6.67 -0.66
N ASP A 42 8.50 -5.58 -1.37
CA ASP A 42 9.21 -5.57 -2.64
C ASP A 42 10.49 -4.73 -2.52
N ILE A 43 11.40 -4.90 -3.47
CA ILE A 43 12.66 -4.15 -3.57
C ILE A 43 12.65 -3.15 -4.73
N GLY A 44 11.47 -2.64 -5.06
CA GLY A 44 11.29 -1.68 -6.14
C GLY A 44 11.68 -0.25 -5.79
N GLU A 45 11.11 0.70 -6.52
CA GLU A 45 11.39 2.13 -6.32
C GLU A 45 10.55 2.75 -5.19
N GLY A 46 9.49 2.07 -4.79
CA GLY A 46 8.49 2.56 -3.84
C GLY A 46 7.42 3.45 -4.50
N ILE A 47 6.28 3.57 -3.84
CA ILE A 47 5.06 4.18 -4.36
C ILE A 47 5.27 5.66 -4.75
N LEU A 48 5.85 6.45 -3.84
CA LEU A 48 6.06 7.88 -4.10
C LEU A 48 7.04 8.15 -5.23
N SER A 49 8.13 7.38 -5.31
CA SER A 49 9.11 7.55 -6.40
C SER A 49 8.49 7.23 -7.75
N THR A 50 7.65 6.18 -7.81
CA THR A 50 6.92 5.80 -9.03
C THR A 50 5.92 6.89 -9.44
N LEU A 51 5.18 7.45 -8.47
CA LEU A 51 4.25 8.54 -8.73
C LEU A 51 4.97 9.80 -9.23
N LYS A 52 6.07 10.19 -8.58
CA LYS A 52 6.90 11.35 -8.99
C LYS A 52 7.37 11.20 -10.43
N LYS A 53 7.88 10.03 -10.83
CA LYS A 53 8.30 9.76 -12.21
C LYS A 53 7.15 9.90 -13.20
N LYS A 54 5.98 9.35 -12.87
CA LYS A 54 4.78 9.47 -13.72
C LYS A 54 4.31 10.93 -13.85
N ALA A 55 4.28 11.69 -12.76
CA ALA A 55 3.89 13.10 -12.77
C ALA A 55 4.82 13.93 -13.67
N VAL A 56 6.12 13.73 -13.58
CA VAL A 56 7.10 14.40 -14.45
C VAL A 56 6.89 14.03 -15.93
N GLN A 57 6.65 12.74 -16.22
CA GLN A 57 6.40 12.28 -17.59
C GLN A 57 5.13 12.87 -18.22
N LEU A 58 4.14 13.20 -17.39
CA LEU A 58 2.85 13.73 -17.83
C LEU A 58 2.79 15.27 -17.77
N PHE A 59 3.92 15.96 -17.51
CA PHE A 59 3.97 17.42 -17.33
C PHE A 59 2.93 17.97 -16.33
N GLN A 60 2.61 17.17 -15.32
CA GLN A 60 1.66 17.59 -14.29
C GLN A 60 2.38 18.31 -13.16
N ASP A 61 2.46 19.64 -13.25
CA ASP A 61 3.01 20.53 -12.22
C ASP A 61 2.16 20.58 -10.92
N ALA A 62 1.01 19.91 -10.91
CA ALA A 62 -0.02 20.14 -9.92
C ALA A 62 0.14 19.33 -8.62
N ILE A 63 0.99 18.32 -8.57
CA ILE A 63 1.15 17.53 -7.34
C ILE A 63 2.28 18.14 -6.51
N SER A 64 1.90 18.94 -5.52
CA SER A 64 2.84 19.42 -4.51
C SER A 64 3.24 18.26 -3.59
N PHE A 65 4.43 17.71 -3.78
CA PHE A 65 5.04 16.71 -2.87
C PHE A 65 5.64 17.34 -1.60
N LYS A 66 5.17 18.52 -1.16
CA LYS A 66 5.70 19.20 0.02
C LYS A 66 5.59 18.35 1.27
N ASP A 67 4.45 17.65 1.42
CA ASP A 67 4.23 16.68 2.50
C ASP A 67 4.09 15.28 1.92
N GLU A 68 5.14 14.46 2.06
CA GLU A 68 5.18 13.10 1.55
C GLU A 68 4.21 12.16 2.26
N VAL A 69 3.91 12.43 3.55
CA VAL A 69 2.94 11.64 4.35
C VAL A 69 1.53 11.88 3.83
N LEU A 70 1.12 13.15 3.73
CA LEU A 70 -0.20 13.52 3.21
C LEU A 70 -0.37 13.09 1.74
N THR A 71 0.68 13.20 0.94
CA THR A 71 0.65 12.75 -0.45
C THR A 71 0.42 11.25 -0.53
N LEU A 72 1.16 10.45 0.23
CA LEU A 72 0.99 8.99 0.22
C LEU A 72 -0.39 8.58 0.74
N ASP A 73 -0.86 9.15 1.83
CA ASP A 73 -2.21 8.88 2.35
C ASP A 73 -3.30 9.24 1.32
N GLY A 74 -3.15 10.38 0.66
CA GLY A 74 -4.05 10.79 -0.43
C GLY A 74 -4.08 9.84 -1.63
N ILE A 75 -3.00 9.11 -1.92
CA ILE A 75 -2.97 8.06 -2.95
C ILE A 75 -3.88 6.90 -2.53
N PHE A 76 -3.81 6.49 -1.27
CA PHE A 76 -4.69 5.46 -0.72
C PHE A 76 -6.16 5.92 -0.61
N ASP A 77 -6.43 7.23 -0.61
CA ASP A 77 -7.79 7.82 -0.59
C ASP A 77 -8.37 8.12 -1.98
N LYS A 78 -7.75 7.69 -3.07
CA LYS A 78 -8.17 8.05 -4.45
C LYS A 78 -8.13 9.55 -4.76
N LYS A 79 -7.50 10.37 -3.93
CA LYS A 79 -7.43 11.84 -4.15
C LYS A 79 -6.63 12.21 -5.40
N TYR A 80 -5.74 11.34 -5.84
CA TYR A 80 -4.92 11.53 -7.04
C TYR A 80 -5.37 10.53 -8.10
N GLN A 81 -6.27 10.96 -8.98
CA GLN A 81 -6.63 10.20 -10.16
C GLN A 81 -5.49 10.26 -11.17
N SER A 82 -5.15 9.11 -11.80
CA SER A 82 -4.26 9.19 -12.96
C SER A 82 -5.03 9.83 -14.12
N SER A 83 -4.39 10.77 -14.80
CA SER A 83 -4.90 11.39 -16.03
C SER A 83 -4.96 10.43 -17.22
N THR A 84 -4.57 9.18 -17.06
CA THR A 84 -4.72 8.16 -18.09
C THR A 84 -6.16 7.63 -18.07
N LEU A 85 -6.80 7.66 -19.24
CA LEU A 85 -8.16 7.19 -19.54
C LEU A 85 -8.42 5.70 -19.19
N ASP A 86 -7.48 5.03 -18.54
CA ASP A 86 -7.54 3.63 -18.15
C ASP A 86 -8.27 3.51 -16.79
N THR A 87 -9.60 3.40 -16.86
CA THR A 87 -10.51 3.31 -15.71
C THR A 87 -10.22 2.16 -14.75
N ASN A 88 -9.38 1.20 -15.15
CA ASN A 88 -9.00 0.04 -14.34
C ASN A 88 -7.67 0.20 -13.59
N ARG A 89 -6.84 1.17 -13.94
CA ARG A 89 -5.60 1.50 -13.24
C ARG A 89 -5.88 2.41 -12.04
N ASN A 90 -5.20 2.22 -10.92
CA ASN A 90 -5.28 2.96 -9.63
C ASN A 90 -6.42 2.55 -8.69
N LYS A 91 -6.98 1.36 -8.81
CA LYS A 91 -7.94 0.82 -7.82
C LYS A 91 -7.26 0.04 -6.69
N GLY A 92 -6.00 -0.40 -6.90
CA GLY A 92 -5.30 -1.31 -6.00
C GLY A 92 -5.00 -0.74 -4.62
N LEU A 93 -4.28 0.38 -4.55
CA LEU A 93 -3.91 0.98 -3.26
C LEU A 93 -5.12 1.45 -2.45
N PRO A 94 -6.13 2.13 -3.05
CA PRO A 94 -7.37 2.43 -2.35
C PRO A 94 -8.12 1.20 -1.85
N LYS A 95 -8.11 0.10 -2.61
CA LYS A 95 -8.73 -1.16 -2.20
C LYS A 95 -8.06 -1.76 -0.97
N ILE A 96 -6.74 -1.64 -0.85
CA ILE A 96 -5.98 -2.07 0.33
C ILE A 96 -6.44 -1.30 1.58
N LYS A 97 -6.58 0.03 1.48
CA LYS A 97 -7.07 0.88 2.59
C LYS A 97 -8.53 0.56 2.95
N GLU A 98 -9.39 0.36 1.94
CA GLU A 98 -10.80 -0.01 2.12
C GLU A 98 -10.96 -1.30 2.93
N ILE A 99 -10.18 -2.34 2.62
CA ILE A 99 -10.22 -3.63 3.34
C ILE A 99 -9.87 -3.45 4.82
N ASN A 100 -8.92 -2.56 5.15
CA ASN A 100 -8.61 -2.22 6.53
C ASN A 100 -9.71 -1.39 7.19
N SER A 101 -10.28 -0.40 6.51
CA SER A 101 -11.37 0.44 7.06
C SER A 101 -12.65 -0.35 7.31
N GLU A 102 -12.91 -1.39 6.54
CA GLU A 102 -14.00 -2.34 6.73
C GLU A 102 -13.70 -3.40 7.82
N GLN A 103 -12.52 -3.34 8.44
CA GLN A 103 -12.09 -4.26 9.50
C GLN A 103 -11.94 -5.73 9.07
N TYR A 104 -11.68 -5.99 7.79
CA TYR A 104 -11.33 -7.34 7.31
C TYR A 104 -9.87 -7.69 7.60
N VAL A 105 -9.05 -6.71 7.85
CA VAL A 105 -7.72 -6.82 8.42
C VAL A 105 -7.53 -5.72 9.46
N GLU A 106 -6.61 -5.91 10.38
CA GLU A 106 -6.29 -4.95 11.42
C GLU A 106 -4.81 -4.56 11.34
N ASN A 107 -4.47 -3.45 11.99
CA ASN A 107 -3.10 -2.95 12.10
C ASN A 107 -2.35 -2.81 10.78
N LEU A 108 -3.06 -2.43 9.70
CA LEU A 108 -2.42 -2.18 8.42
C LEU A 108 -1.42 -1.04 8.51
N LYS A 109 -0.17 -1.34 8.16
CA LYS A 109 0.94 -0.40 8.10
C LYS A 109 1.66 -0.50 6.79
N VAL A 110 2.15 0.62 6.29
CA VAL A 110 2.92 0.69 5.04
C VAL A 110 4.17 1.52 5.25
N ILE A 111 5.31 0.99 4.81
CA ILE A 111 6.55 1.75 4.69
C ILE A 111 6.94 1.78 3.22
N THR A 112 7.11 2.97 2.66
CA THR A 112 7.60 3.15 1.30
C THR A 112 8.36 4.45 1.17
N ASN A 113 9.50 4.43 0.46
CA ASN A 113 10.39 5.56 0.38
C ASN A 113 10.82 6.08 1.77
N ARG A 114 10.43 7.30 2.15
CA ARG A 114 10.71 7.89 3.47
C ARG A 114 9.45 8.07 4.30
N VAL A 115 8.41 7.29 4.05
CA VAL A 115 7.13 7.43 4.73
C VAL A 115 6.72 6.13 5.42
N PHE A 116 6.30 6.26 6.66
CA PHE A 116 5.57 5.26 7.41
C PHE A 116 4.12 5.72 7.54
N LEU A 117 3.17 4.91 7.08
CA LEU A 117 1.73 5.09 7.34
C LEU A 117 1.23 4.00 8.28
N ASP A 118 0.47 4.43 9.29
CA ASP A 118 -0.28 3.57 10.18
C ASP A 118 -1.78 3.86 9.99
N PHE A 119 -2.48 2.99 9.27
CA PHE A 119 -3.90 3.18 8.97
C PHE A 119 -4.82 2.93 10.17
N SER A 120 -4.34 2.22 11.18
CA SER A 120 -5.10 1.99 12.43
C SER A 120 -4.93 3.13 13.43
N ASN A 121 -3.79 3.81 13.40
CA ASN A 121 -3.54 5.01 14.19
C ASN A 121 -2.79 6.06 13.35
N PRO A 122 -3.50 6.89 12.57
CA PRO A 122 -2.89 7.88 11.67
C PRO A 122 -1.93 8.86 12.35
N LYS A 123 -2.08 9.10 13.66
CA LYS A 123 -1.16 9.96 14.42
C LYS A 123 0.27 9.42 14.50
N ASN A 124 0.44 8.11 14.31
CA ASN A 124 1.75 7.47 14.25
C ASN A 124 2.42 7.61 12.88
N SER A 125 1.67 8.01 11.85
CA SER A 125 2.22 8.20 10.49
C SER A 125 3.24 9.33 10.49
N LYS A 126 4.39 9.08 9.85
CA LYS A 126 5.51 10.02 9.89
C LYS A 126 6.46 9.85 8.73
N LYS A 127 7.25 10.90 8.50
CA LYS A 127 8.45 10.83 7.66
C LYS A 127 9.57 10.11 8.41
N LEU A 128 10.30 9.26 7.71
CA LEU A 128 11.45 8.50 8.22
C LEU A 128 12.76 9.20 7.84
N ASP A 129 13.79 9.02 8.66
CA ASP A 129 15.14 9.55 8.39
C ASP A 129 15.80 8.84 7.19
N HIS A 130 15.53 7.55 7.05
CA HIS A 130 16.10 6.73 5.99
C HIS A 130 15.07 6.28 4.96
N LYS A 131 15.54 6.14 3.71
CA LYS A 131 14.70 5.69 2.59
C LYS A 131 14.70 4.17 2.50
N LEU A 132 13.51 3.57 2.54
CA LEU A 132 13.32 2.19 2.11
C LEU A 132 13.30 2.14 0.58
N LYS A 133 14.10 1.24 0.00
CA LYS A 133 14.01 0.92 -1.42
C LYS A 133 12.94 -0.16 -1.59
N GLY A 134 11.78 0.25 -2.15
CA GLY A 134 10.62 -0.63 -2.29
C GLY A 134 9.46 -0.24 -1.40
N THR A 135 8.58 -1.20 -1.15
CA THR A 135 7.40 -1.04 -0.29
C THR A 135 7.30 -2.23 0.64
N PHE A 136 7.03 -1.96 1.91
CA PHE A 136 6.77 -2.94 2.94
C PHE A 136 5.35 -2.74 3.46
N TYR A 137 4.58 -3.83 3.52
CA TYR A 137 3.26 -3.91 4.10
C TYR A 137 3.27 -4.83 5.31
N TYR A 138 2.50 -4.47 6.32
CA TYR A 138 2.22 -5.26 7.51
C TYR A 138 0.73 -5.21 7.80
N TRP A 139 0.10 -6.33 8.11
CA TRP A 139 -1.28 -6.39 8.59
C TRP A 139 -1.52 -7.63 9.44
N GLU A 140 -2.63 -7.64 10.15
CA GLU A 140 -3.03 -8.72 11.04
C GLU A 140 -4.41 -9.25 10.65
N LEU A 141 -4.62 -10.55 10.82
CA LEU A 141 -5.93 -11.20 10.91
C LEU A 141 -6.13 -11.64 12.35
N THR A 142 -7.21 -11.15 12.96
CA THR A 142 -7.64 -11.47 14.30
C THR A 142 -8.94 -12.26 14.24
N LYS A 143 -9.36 -12.81 15.37
CA LYS A 143 -10.69 -13.43 15.51
C LYS A 143 -11.79 -12.45 15.08
N LYS A 144 -11.68 -11.19 15.48
CA LYS A 144 -12.64 -10.13 15.13
C LYS A 144 -12.71 -9.90 13.61
N SER A 145 -11.57 -9.89 12.91
CA SER A 145 -11.54 -9.76 11.44
C SER A 145 -12.27 -10.93 10.76
N ILE A 146 -12.10 -12.14 11.28
CA ILE A 146 -12.76 -13.36 10.76
C ILE A 146 -14.27 -13.28 11.00
N GLU A 147 -14.71 -12.94 12.20
CA GLU A 147 -16.12 -12.78 12.56
C GLU A 147 -16.79 -11.71 11.68
N ARG A 148 -16.10 -10.59 11.43
CA ARG A 148 -16.57 -9.52 10.55
C ARG A 148 -16.80 -10.00 9.11
N TRP A 149 -15.91 -10.84 8.61
CA TRP A 149 -16.05 -11.43 7.28
C TRP A 149 -17.22 -12.40 7.19
N GLN A 150 -17.41 -13.25 8.22
CA GLN A 150 -18.51 -14.22 8.28
C GLN A 150 -19.87 -13.54 8.29
N THR A 151 -20.06 -12.48 9.09
CA THR A 151 -21.35 -11.76 9.21
C THR A 151 -21.79 -11.05 7.94
N ARG A 152 -20.89 -10.75 6.99
CA ARG A 152 -21.24 -10.08 5.73
C ARG A 152 -21.60 -11.06 4.60
N ASN A 153 -21.24 -12.32 4.75
CA ASN A 153 -21.47 -13.36 3.73
C ASN A 153 -22.65 -14.29 4.08
N ILE A 154 -23.46 -13.93 5.09
CA ILE A 154 -24.77 -14.48 5.40
C ILE A 154 -25.83 -13.48 4.91
#